data_4a9fd12148157814f88aaf3907ecb3c3
#
_entry.id   4a9fd12148157814f88aaf3907ecb3c3
#
_cell.length_a   1.000
_cell.length_b   1.000
_cell.length_c   1.000
_cell.angle_alpha   90.00
_cell.angle_beta   90.00
_cell.angle_gamma   90.00
#
_symmetry.space_group_name_H-M   'P 1'
#
loop_
_entity.id
_entity.type
_entity.pdbx_description
1 polymer ?
#
loop_
_entity_poly.entity_id
_entity_poly.type
_entity_poly.pdbx_seq_one_letter_code
_entity_poly.pdbx_strand_id
1 'polypeptide(L)'
;MYRKVVGNPHLILYHPTVLLRMVNTSAKRLISIQQITEVSKMSIEVIGVENLPIIQPGDDLARLISERIAFVDGDILCVASSVYSKSVGNIRSLDEITPSPEAGRIASMTREDPRFVQAVLDSSVEIILDHPFILSRLTSGHIGVRAGVDHSNVEDGIVILLPADPMGAAEAIRSEIREKTGVDIRVILTDTCGRAFRRGQTGHAIGWSGMTAIRDFRGDHDLFGHELLITEEAVADEIAGFANFVMGESNKGVPAVVFRNMESWSGHDMLYFKESEDIIKEALKKRGYVSI
;
A
#
# COMPACT_ATOMS: atom_id res chain seq x y z
N MET A 1 36.77 -1.90 17.80
CA MET A 1 37.21 -3.16 18.42
C MET A 1 37.12 -4.23 17.34
N TYR A 2 38.27 -4.66 16.81
CA TYR A 2 38.34 -5.60 15.68
C TYR A 2 38.52 -7.03 16.20
N ARG A 3 37.61 -7.95 15.83
CA ARG A 3 37.82 -9.39 16.08
C ARG A 3 38.46 -10.02 14.86
N LYS A 4 39.65 -10.60 15.06
CA LYS A 4 40.40 -11.38 14.05
C LYS A 4 39.80 -12.80 14.01
N VAL A 5 39.20 -13.19 12.88
CA VAL A 5 38.82 -14.57 12.64
C VAL A 5 39.97 -15.25 11.91
N VAL A 6 40.55 -16.26 12.56
CA VAL A 6 41.66 -17.06 12.01
C VAL A 6 41.00 -18.22 11.22
N GLY A 7 41.32 -18.33 9.92
CA GLY A 7 41.05 -19.53 9.12
C GLY A 7 40.30 -19.36 7.80
N ASN A 8 40.06 -18.14 7.33
CA ASN A 8 39.44 -17.93 6.01
C ASN A 8 40.26 -16.96 5.17
N PRO A 9 40.66 -17.31 3.94
CA PRO A 9 41.51 -16.43 3.09
C PRO A 9 40.77 -15.19 2.58
N HIS A 10 39.51 -14.96 2.94
CA HIS A 10 38.75 -13.80 2.55
C HIS A 10 38.28 -13.03 3.79
N LEU A 11 39.02 -11.98 4.14
CA LEU A 11 38.58 -11.06 5.21
C LEU A 11 37.68 -9.98 4.59
N ILE A 12 36.42 -9.96 4.95
CA ILE A 12 35.46 -8.89 4.62
C ILE A 12 35.36 -7.97 5.82
N LEU A 13 35.87 -6.75 5.72
CA LEU A 13 35.67 -5.71 6.73
C LEU A 13 34.46 -4.88 6.36
N TYR A 14 33.45 -4.88 7.21
CA TYR A 14 32.29 -4.01 7.09
C TYR A 14 32.57 -2.68 7.78
N HIS A 15 32.54 -1.60 7.03
CA HIS A 15 32.43 -0.24 7.54
C HIS A 15 31.10 0.33 7.02
N PRO A 16 30.34 1.11 7.79
CA PRO A 16 29.01 1.59 7.35
C PRO A 16 29.04 2.39 6.04
N THR A 17 30.20 2.73 5.53
CA THR A 17 30.35 3.50 4.28
C THR A 17 31.30 2.88 3.24
N VAL A 18 32.02 1.79 3.53
CA VAL A 18 33.01 1.22 2.62
C VAL A 18 33.10 -0.30 2.75
N LEU A 19 32.94 -1.02 1.63
CA LEU A 19 33.23 -2.46 1.51
C LEU A 19 34.65 -2.64 0.98
N LEU A 20 35.58 -3.14 1.77
CA LEU A 20 36.94 -3.46 1.35
C LEU A 20 37.07 -4.97 1.19
N ARG A 21 37.31 -5.43 -0.05
CA ARG A 21 37.69 -6.82 -0.36
C ARG A 21 39.18 -6.95 -0.48
N MET A 22 39.84 -7.64 0.43
CA MET A 22 41.25 -8.00 0.30
C MET A 22 41.35 -9.39 -0.32
N VAL A 23 41.97 -9.47 -1.49
CA VAL A 23 42.36 -10.74 -2.12
C VAL A 23 43.85 -10.89 -1.89
N ASN A 24 44.25 -11.97 -1.21
CA ASN A 24 45.65 -12.29 -0.94
C ASN A 24 46.27 -12.91 -2.19
N THR A 25 46.90 -12.09 -3.00
CA THR A 25 47.85 -12.55 -4.03
C THR A 25 49.18 -11.85 -3.79
N SER A 26 50.26 -12.60 -3.95
CA SER A 26 51.67 -12.21 -3.67
C SER A 26 52.23 -11.05 -4.52
N ALA A 27 51.37 -10.16 -5.00
CA ALA A 27 51.75 -8.94 -5.69
C ALA A 27 51.00 -7.75 -5.05
N LYS A 28 51.77 -6.86 -4.45
CA LYS A 28 51.28 -5.56 -3.93
C LYS A 28 50.65 -4.74 -5.06
N ARG A 29 49.34 -4.83 -5.25
CA ARG A 29 48.57 -3.82 -5.97
C ARG A 29 47.59 -3.21 -4.99
N LEU A 30 47.85 -1.99 -4.58
CA LEU A 30 46.81 -1.10 -4.03
C LEU A 30 45.80 -0.85 -5.14
N ILE A 31 44.65 -1.52 -5.06
CA ILE A 31 43.51 -1.17 -5.89
C ILE A 31 43.03 0.18 -5.36
N SER A 32 43.04 1.20 -6.17
CA SER A 32 42.59 2.53 -5.77
C SER A 32 41.10 2.47 -5.42
N ILE A 33 40.72 3.21 -4.40
CA ILE A 33 39.33 3.34 -3.92
C ILE A 33 38.36 3.76 -5.06
N GLN A 34 38.88 4.36 -6.15
CA GLN A 34 38.08 4.77 -7.32
C GLN A 34 37.51 3.61 -8.15
N GLN A 35 38.06 2.40 -8.08
CA GLN A 35 37.52 1.26 -8.84
C GLN A 35 36.40 0.50 -8.13
N ILE A 36 36.06 0.87 -6.89
CA ILE A 36 34.98 0.26 -6.11
C ILE A 36 33.69 1.10 -6.21
N THR A 37 33.74 2.27 -6.82
CA THR A 37 32.62 3.21 -6.95
C THR A 37 31.62 2.90 -8.07
N GLU A 38 31.87 1.88 -8.88
CA GLU A 38 30.89 1.37 -9.85
C GLU A 38 30.28 0.02 -9.43
N VAL A 39 29.96 -0.17 -8.18
CA VAL A 39 28.82 -1.01 -7.84
C VAL A 39 27.60 -0.16 -8.21
N SER A 40 26.96 -0.50 -9.30
CA SER A 40 25.65 0.04 -9.70
C SER A 40 24.78 0.18 -8.45
N LYS A 41 24.63 1.41 -7.96
CA LYS A 41 23.79 1.69 -6.80
C LYS A 41 22.34 1.67 -7.24
N MET A 42 21.78 0.49 -7.43
CA MET A 42 20.35 0.34 -7.26
C MET A 42 20.07 0.33 -5.75
N SER A 43 19.99 1.49 -5.15
CA SER A 43 19.53 1.62 -3.77
C SER A 43 18.17 2.29 -3.80
N ILE A 44 17.13 1.53 -3.54
CA ILE A 44 15.80 2.08 -3.26
C ILE A 44 15.90 2.79 -1.92
N GLU A 45 15.49 4.05 -1.89
CA GLU A 45 15.36 4.82 -0.66
C GLU A 45 13.89 4.84 -0.24
N VAL A 46 13.63 4.62 1.06
CA VAL A 46 12.27 4.60 1.62
C VAL A 46 12.19 5.62 2.74
N ILE A 47 11.34 6.62 2.58
CA ILE A 47 11.29 7.80 3.44
C ILE A 47 9.88 7.94 4.02
N GLY A 48 9.73 7.78 5.34
CA GLY A 48 8.49 8.10 6.04
C GLY A 48 8.29 9.62 6.13
N VAL A 49 7.09 10.09 5.80
CA VAL A 49 6.75 11.51 5.95
C VAL A 49 6.28 11.75 7.37
N GLU A 50 7.18 12.26 8.18
CA GLU A 50 6.97 12.50 9.61
C GLU A 50 6.43 13.92 9.88
N ASN A 51 5.96 14.13 11.12
CA ASN A 51 5.55 15.46 11.64
C ASN A 51 4.40 16.11 10.86
N LEU A 52 3.53 15.31 10.24
CA LEU A 52 2.26 15.81 9.74
C LEU A 52 1.33 16.14 10.94
N PRO A 53 0.52 17.19 10.85
CA PRO A 53 -0.50 17.46 11.87
C PRO A 53 -1.56 16.35 11.86
N ILE A 54 -2.42 16.31 12.88
CA ILE A 54 -3.65 15.52 12.82
C ILE A 54 -4.53 16.11 11.72
N ILE A 55 -4.72 15.35 10.64
CA ILE A 55 -5.45 15.81 9.46
C ILE A 55 -6.94 15.99 9.77
N GLN A 56 -7.48 17.13 9.35
CA GLN A 56 -8.86 17.54 9.51
C GLN A 56 -9.53 17.76 8.14
N PRO A 57 -10.88 17.74 8.09
CA PRO A 57 -11.60 18.11 6.87
C PRO A 57 -11.21 19.50 6.36
N GLY A 58 -10.87 19.59 5.07
CA GLY A 58 -10.43 20.83 4.41
C GLY A 58 -8.91 21.06 4.42
N ASP A 59 -8.13 20.18 5.07
CA ASP A 59 -6.68 20.28 5.00
C ASP A 59 -6.15 19.98 3.58
N ASP A 60 -5.23 20.81 3.12
CA ASP A 60 -4.50 20.60 1.86
C ASP A 60 -3.38 19.58 2.08
N LEU A 61 -3.74 18.29 1.89
CA LEU A 61 -2.84 17.18 2.15
C LEU A 61 -1.59 17.20 1.28
N ALA A 62 -1.73 17.55 0.00
CA ALA A 62 -0.60 17.65 -0.93
C ALA A 62 0.40 18.74 -0.49
N ARG A 63 -0.08 19.90 -0.04
CA ARG A 63 0.75 20.96 0.53
C ARG A 63 1.46 20.49 1.80
N LEU A 64 0.70 19.90 2.74
CA LEU A 64 1.26 19.46 4.01
C LEU A 64 2.37 18.42 3.82
N ILE A 65 2.22 17.49 2.88
CA ILE A 65 3.25 16.51 2.53
C ILE A 65 4.44 17.20 1.85
N SER A 66 4.20 18.07 0.86
CA SER A 66 5.27 18.74 0.10
C SER A 66 6.11 19.68 0.97
N GLU A 67 5.58 20.20 2.08
CA GLU A 67 6.34 20.98 3.06
C GLU A 67 7.30 20.12 3.91
N ARG A 68 7.14 18.77 3.92
CA ARG A 68 7.96 17.82 4.72
C ARG A 68 9.00 17.10 3.89
N ILE A 69 8.76 16.96 2.58
CA ILE A 69 9.65 16.24 1.69
C ILE A 69 9.79 16.98 0.35
N ALA A 70 11.03 17.13 -0.11
CA ALA A 70 11.30 17.59 -1.47
C ALA A 70 11.21 16.38 -2.41
N PHE A 71 10.20 16.36 -3.27
CA PHE A 71 10.02 15.33 -4.29
C PHE A 71 11.02 15.46 -5.42
N VAL A 72 11.31 14.33 -6.06
CA VAL A 72 12.02 14.26 -7.34
C VAL A 72 11.17 13.47 -8.34
N ASP A 73 11.40 13.71 -9.64
CA ASP A 73 10.66 13.01 -10.70
C ASP A 73 10.79 11.49 -10.56
N GLY A 74 9.66 10.81 -10.67
CA GLY A 74 9.58 9.37 -10.55
C GLY A 74 9.51 8.83 -9.12
N ASP A 75 9.52 9.65 -8.08
CA ASP A 75 9.18 9.21 -6.72
C ASP A 75 7.81 8.51 -6.71
N ILE A 76 7.63 7.53 -5.83
CA ILE A 76 6.31 6.92 -5.56
C ILE A 76 5.88 7.33 -4.17
N LEU A 77 4.82 8.08 -4.07
CA LEU A 77 4.20 8.47 -2.80
C LEU A 77 3.08 7.49 -2.46
N CYS A 78 3.20 6.78 -1.35
CA CYS A 78 2.11 6.02 -0.75
C CYS A 78 1.44 6.85 0.33
N VAL A 79 0.11 6.94 0.32
CA VAL A 79 -0.70 7.67 1.29
C VAL A 79 -1.74 6.75 1.89
N ALA A 80 -1.89 6.76 3.21
CA ALA A 80 -2.96 6.03 3.88
C ALA A 80 -4.33 6.59 3.50
N SER A 81 -5.25 5.71 3.12
CA SER A 81 -6.62 6.06 2.71
C SER A 81 -7.37 6.89 3.75
N SER A 82 -7.18 6.55 5.03
CA SER A 82 -7.82 7.24 6.14
C SER A 82 -7.44 8.73 6.23
N VAL A 83 -6.18 9.06 5.93
CA VAL A 83 -5.69 10.45 5.95
C VAL A 83 -6.27 11.25 4.80
N TYR A 84 -6.28 10.67 3.60
CA TYR A 84 -6.96 11.28 2.46
C TYR A 84 -8.46 11.47 2.74
N SER A 85 -9.14 10.44 3.21
CA SER A 85 -10.57 10.51 3.53
C SER A 85 -10.90 11.62 4.54
N LYS A 86 -10.06 11.78 5.57
CA LYS A 86 -10.21 12.90 6.51
C LYS A 86 -10.06 14.25 5.81
N SER A 87 -9.03 14.44 5.00
CA SER A 87 -8.76 15.72 4.36
C SER A 87 -9.91 16.19 3.47
N VAL A 88 -10.58 15.27 2.78
CA VAL A 88 -11.74 15.57 1.94
C VAL A 88 -13.08 15.51 2.69
N GLY A 89 -13.07 15.29 4.01
CA GLY A 89 -14.29 15.22 4.84
C GLY A 89 -15.12 13.95 4.63
N ASN A 90 -14.52 12.86 4.13
CA ASN A 90 -15.20 11.57 3.94
C ASN A 90 -15.31 10.79 5.27
N ILE A 91 -15.96 11.44 6.23
CA ILE A 91 -16.23 10.93 7.58
C ILE A 91 -17.74 11.04 7.87
N ARG A 92 -18.25 10.20 8.75
CA ARG A 92 -19.68 10.25 9.19
C ARG A 92 -19.79 10.13 10.70
N SER A 93 -20.72 10.89 11.27
CA SER A 93 -21.14 10.66 12.66
C SER A 93 -22.13 9.48 12.71
N LEU A 94 -21.90 8.54 13.62
CA LEU A 94 -22.82 7.43 13.86
C LEU A 94 -24.19 7.93 14.33
N ASP A 95 -24.27 9.10 14.97
CA ASP A 95 -25.53 9.67 15.44
C ASP A 95 -26.43 10.16 14.32
N GLU A 96 -25.89 10.39 13.12
CA GLU A 96 -26.62 10.77 11.91
C GLU A 96 -27.10 9.56 11.09
N ILE A 97 -26.71 8.33 11.50
CA ILE A 97 -27.04 7.10 10.76
C ILE A 97 -28.25 6.43 11.37
N THR A 98 -29.28 6.21 10.56
CA THR A 98 -30.43 5.40 10.93
C THR A 98 -30.27 3.98 10.41
N PRO A 99 -30.11 2.97 11.29
CA PRO A 99 -29.92 1.59 10.87
C PRO A 99 -31.18 1.01 10.21
N SER A 100 -30.98 0.28 9.12
CA SER A 100 -32.00 -0.55 8.50
C SER A 100 -32.25 -1.83 9.30
N PRO A 101 -33.37 -2.55 9.07
CA PRO A 101 -33.59 -3.87 9.66
C PRO A 101 -32.46 -4.86 9.33
N GLU A 102 -31.87 -4.78 8.14
CA GLU A 102 -30.77 -5.61 7.72
C GLU A 102 -29.50 -5.29 8.51
N ALA A 103 -29.16 -4.01 8.70
CA ALA A 103 -28.06 -3.60 9.56
C ALA A 103 -28.24 -4.13 11.00
N GLY A 104 -29.47 -4.07 11.54
CA GLY A 104 -29.79 -4.64 12.85
C GLY A 104 -29.61 -6.16 12.91
N ARG A 105 -30.00 -6.88 11.87
CA ARG A 105 -29.80 -8.34 11.75
C ARG A 105 -28.31 -8.69 11.77
N ILE A 106 -27.52 -8.06 10.91
CA ILE A 106 -26.08 -8.32 10.81
C ILE A 106 -25.37 -7.93 12.11
N ALA A 107 -25.69 -6.77 12.67
CA ALA A 107 -25.13 -6.29 13.94
C ALA A 107 -25.32 -7.29 15.08
N SER A 108 -26.49 -7.96 15.15
CA SER A 108 -26.75 -8.98 16.17
C SER A 108 -25.85 -10.21 16.05
N MET A 109 -25.42 -10.56 14.83
CA MET A 109 -24.52 -11.71 14.55
C MET A 109 -23.04 -11.35 14.73
N THR A 110 -22.66 -10.13 14.36
CA THR A 110 -21.28 -9.67 14.41
C THR A 110 -20.91 -8.99 15.73
N ARG A 111 -21.91 -8.62 16.54
CA ARG A 111 -21.79 -7.86 17.79
C ARG A 111 -21.25 -6.44 17.57
N GLU A 112 -21.56 -5.86 16.43
CA GLU A 112 -21.19 -4.48 16.06
C GLU A 112 -22.34 -3.51 16.40
N ASP A 113 -22.04 -2.20 16.37
CA ASP A 113 -23.10 -1.17 16.43
C ASP A 113 -23.93 -1.21 15.12
N PRO A 114 -25.28 -1.28 15.18
CA PRO A 114 -26.12 -1.29 13.97
C PRO A 114 -25.88 -0.08 13.06
N ARG A 115 -25.52 1.08 13.61
CA ARG A 115 -25.22 2.30 12.85
C ARG A 115 -23.90 2.14 12.09
N PHE A 116 -22.88 1.51 12.71
CA PHE A 116 -21.63 1.16 12.06
C PHE A 116 -21.87 0.16 10.91
N VAL A 117 -22.68 -0.88 11.16
CA VAL A 117 -23.06 -1.84 10.12
C VAL A 117 -23.78 -1.15 8.96
N GLN A 118 -24.64 -0.17 9.25
CA GLN A 118 -25.30 0.60 8.18
C GLN A 118 -24.30 1.39 7.36
N ALA A 119 -23.29 2.02 7.98
CA ALA A 119 -22.23 2.70 7.23
C ALA A 119 -21.44 1.73 6.29
N VAL A 120 -21.22 0.49 6.75
CA VAL A 120 -20.60 -0.57 5.93
C VAL A 120 -21.51 -0.94 4.75
N LEU A 121 -22.82 -1.13 5.00
CA LEU A 121 -23.79 -1.44 3.94
C LEU A 121 -23.87 -0.33 2.90
N ASP A 122 -23.93 0.93 3.35
CA ASP A 122 -23.98 2.12 2.47
C ASP A 122 -22.73 2.24 1.60
N SER A 123 -21.59 1.74 2.08
CA SER A 123 -20.29 1.78 1.37
C SER A 123 -20.07 0.57 0.46
N SER A 124 -20.97 -0.41 0.47
CA SER A 124 -20.81 -1.69 -0.22
C SER A 124 -21.75 -1.80 -1.41
N VAL A 125 -21.28 -2.37 -2.52
CA VAL A 125 -22.12 -2.76 -3.66
C VAL A 125 -22.57 -4.23 -3.55
N GLU A 126 -21.87 -5.03 -2.74
CA GLU A 126 -22.19 -6.43 -2.52
C GLU A 126 -21.69 -6.86 -1.14
N ILE A 127 -22.51 -7.59 -0.40
CA ILE A 127 -22.09 -8.28 0.82
C ILE A 127 -21.76 -9.72 0.47
N ILE A 128 -20.48 -10.08 0.59
CA ILE A 128 -19.98 -11.42 0.28
C ILE A 128 -20.18 -12.36 1.48
N LEU A 129 -19.88 -11.86 2.70
CA LEU A 129 -20.16 -12.54 3.97
C LEU A 129 -20.75 -11.52 4.93
N ASP A 130 -21.77 -11.91 5.67
CA ASP A 130 -22.42 -11.08 6.69
C ASP A 130 -22.03 -11.49 8.12
N HIS A 131 -21.38 -12.65 8.29
CA HIS A 131 -20.85 -13.16 9.56
C HIS A 131 -19.75 -14.23 9.32
N PRO A 132 -18.81 -14.50 10.24
CA PRO A 132 -18.64 -13.88 11.56
C PRO A 132 -18.03 -12.47 11.51
N PHE A 133 -17.69 -11.98 10.33
CA PHE A 133 -17.30 -10.61 10.00
C PHE A 133 -17.89 -10.22 8.65
N ILE A 134 -18.07 -8.95 8.42
CA ILE A 134 -18.60 -8.46 7.15
C ILE A 134 -17.46 -8.41 6.14
N LEU A 135 -17.59 -9.16 5.04
CA LEU A 135 -16.73 -9.04 3.86
C LEU A 135 -17.57 -8.49 2.72
N SER A 136 -17.14 -7.42 2.11
CA SER A 136 -17.93 -6.75 1.09
C SER A 136 -17.07 -6.27 -0.07
N ARG A 137 -17.71 -6.05 -1.21
CA ARG A 137 -17.13 -5.42 -2.38
C ARG A 137 -17.59 -3.98 -2.49
N LEU A 138 -16.65 -3.08 -2.74
CA LEU A 138 -16.86 -1.66 -2.97
C LEU A 138 -17.07 -1.38 -4.47
N THR A 139 -17.53 -0.18 -4.80
CA THR A 139 -17.72 0.28 -6.19
C THR A 139 -16.42 0.23 -6.99
N SER A 140 -15.28 0.46 -6.36
CA SER A 140 -13.94 0.36 -6.97
C SER A 140 -13.54 -1.06 -7.38
N GLY A 141 -14.28 -2.09 -6.93
CA GLY A 141 -13.92 -3.50 -7.09
C GLY A 141 -13.13 -4.07 -5.91
N HIS A 142 -12.61 -3.22 -5.03
CA HIS A 142 -11.90 -3.66 -3.82
C HIS A 142 -12.80 -4.52 -2.93
N ILE A 143 -12.25 -5.64 -2.43
CA ILE A 143 -12.92 -6.51 -1.46
C ILE A 143 -12.24 -6.32 -0.11
N GLY A 144 -12.99 -5.80 0.84
CA GLY A 144 -12.48 -5.48 2.17
C GLY A 144 -13.38 -5.95 3.29
N VAL A 145 -12.78 -6.15 4.46
CA VAL A 145 -13.52 -6.37 5.69
C VAL A 145 -14.20 -5.05 6.08
N ARG A 146 -15.50 -5.10 6.38
CA ARG A 146 -16.30 -3.92 6.78
C ARG A 146 -16.24 -2.77 5.75
N ALA A 147 -16.07 -3.07 4.46
CA ALA A 147 -15.90 -2.09 3.39
C ALA A 147 -14.77 -1.08 3.65
N GLY A 148 -13.75 -1.43 4.44
CA GLY A 148 -12.71 -0.49 4.88
C GLY A 148 -13.21 0.65 5.77
N VAL A 149 -14.46 0.59 6.30
CA VAL A 149 -14.95 1.55 7.26
C VAL A 149 -14.19 1.40 8.57
N ASP A 150 -13.55 2.47 9.01
CA ASP A 150 -12.68 2.52 10.17
C ASP A 150 -13.16 3.54 11.20
N HIS A 151 -12.89 3.27 12.47
CA HIS A 151 -13.15 4.15 13.60
C HIS A 151 -11.88 4.44 14.40
N SER A 152 -10.71 4.06 13.84
CA SER A 152 -9.42 4.36 14.47
C SER A 152 -8.96 5.78 14.18
N ASN A 153 -8.22 6.37 15.14
CA ASN A 153 -7.66 7.72 15.00
C ASN A 153 -8.68 8.83 14.66
N VAL A 154 -9.92 8.68 15.10
CA VAL A 154 -11.00 9.68 15.08
C VAL A 154 -11.63 9.78 16.46
N GLU A 155 -12.49 10.79 16.66
CA GLU A 155 -13.27 10.94 17.87
C GLU A 155 -14.32 9.80 18.00
N ASP A 156 -14.73 9.51 19.24
CA ASP A 156 -15.76 8.51 19.49
C ASP A 156 -17.05 8.84 18.73
N GLY A 157 -17.65 7.83 18.13
CA GLY A 157 -18.88 7.98 17.34
C GLY A 157 -18.66 8.49 15.91
N ILE A 158 -17.43 8.70 15.49
CA ILE A 158 -17.08 9.05 14.10
C ILE A 158 -16.52 7.82 13.38
N VAL A 159 -16.87 7.67 12.11
CA VAL A 159 -16.29 6.67 11.21
C VAL A 159 -15.70 7.33 9.97
N ILE A 160 -14.61 6.74 9.46
CA ILE A 160 -13.95 7.12 8.22
C ILE A 160 -14.40 6.14 7.14
N LEU A 161 -14.73 6.66 5.97
CA LEU A 161 -15.11 5.86 4.81
C LEU A 161 -13.97 5.86 3.79
N LEU A 162 -13.78 4.76 3.06
CA LEU A 162 -12.86 4.76 1.93
C LEU A 162 -13.37 5.69 0.82
N PRO A 163 -12.48 6.28 0.02
CA PRO A 163 -12.89 7.07 -1.15
C PRO A 163 -13.76 6.22 -2.09
N ALA A 164 -14.86 6.79 -2.58
CA ALA A 164 -15.73 6.11 -3.55
C ALA A 164 -15.02 5.89 -4.89
N ASP A 165 -14.10 6.80 -5.25
CA ASP A 165 -13.21 6.72 -6.41
C ASP A 165 -11.75 6.83 -5.94
N PRO A 166 -11.11 5.70 -5.56
CA PRO A 166 -9.72 5.72 -5.10
C PRO A 166 -8.71 6.07 -6.20
N MET A 167 -9.03 5.76 -7.47
CA MET A 167 -8.18 6.12 -8.62
C MET A 167 -8.20 7.64 -8.83
N GLY A 168 -9.38 8.25 -8.82
CA GLY A 168 -9.52 9.71 -8.87
C GLY A 168 -8.85 10.40 -7.67
N ALA A 169 -8.91 9.80 -6.48
CA ALA A 169 -8.21 10.29 -5.29
C ALA A 169 -6.68 10.30 -5.46
N ALA A 170 -6.11 9.21 -5.98
CA ALA A 170 -4.68 9.12 -6.27
C ALA A 170 -4.24 10.14 -7.34
N GLU A 171 -5.03 10.31 -8.41
CA GLU A 171 -4.77 11.31 -9.44
C GLU A 171 -4.88 12.75 -8.90
N ALA A 172 -5.84 13.03 -8.03
CA ALA A 172 -5.97 14.35 -7.39
C ALA A 172 -4.70 14.70 -6.59
N ILE A 173 -4.23 13.79 -5.73
CA ILE A 173 -2.99 13.99 -4.96
C ILE A 173 -1.81 14.25 -5.91
N ARG A 174 -1.66 13.43 -6.97
CA ARG A 174 -0.58 13.57 -7.95
C ARG A 174 -0.62 14.93 -8.64
N SER A 175 -1.79 15.33 -9.14
CA SER A 175 -1.99 16.61 -9.84
C SER A 175 -1.72 17.80 -8.94
N GLU A 176 -2.19 17.78 -7.69
CA GLU A 176 -1.94 18.85 -6.72
C GLU A 176 -0.45 18.97 -6.36
N ILE A 177 0.26 17.86 -6.17
CA ILE A 177 1.71 17.89 -5.92
C ILE A 177 2.44 18.44 -7.13
N ARG A 178 2.08 18.02 -8.34
CA ARG A 178 2.67 18.53 -9.59
C ARG A 178 2.44 20.03 -9.76
N GLU A 179 1.24 20.53 -9.47
CA GLU A 179 0.92 21.95 -9.51
C GLU A 179 1.76 22.77 -8.53
N LYS A 180 1.94 22.25 -7.30
CA LYS A 180 2.65 22.96 -6.23
C LYS A 180 4.18 22.90 -6.38
N THR A 181 4.72 21.81 -6.90
CA THR A 181 6.17 21.55 -6.91
C THR A 181 6.82 21.55 -8.29
N GLY A 182 6.03 21.39 -9.34
CA GLY A 182 6.51 21.19 -10.71
C GLY A 182 7.07 19.78 -10.98
N VAL A 183 7.02 18.88 -10.00
CA VAL A 183 7.59 17.51 -10.06
C VAL A 183 6.51 16.50 -10.39
N ASP A 184 6.77 15.58 -11.31
CA ASP A 184 5.83 14.50 -11.66
C ASP A 184 6.18 13.21 -10.90
N ILE A 185 5.31 12.85 -9.97
CA ILE A 185 5.47 11.65 -9.13
C ILE A 185 4.43 10.59 -9.48
N ARG A 186 4.60 9.41 -8.95
CA ARG A 186 3.60 8.33 -8.92
C ARG A 186 2.93 8.32 -7.55
N VAL A 187 1.66 7.97 -7.47
CA VAL A 187 0.91 7.95 -6.20
C VAL A 187 0.21 6.61 -6.03
N ILE A 188 0.25 6.05 -4.84
CA ILE A 188 -0.54 4.90 -4.40
C ILE A 188 -1.35 5.33 -3.17
N LEU A 189 -2.66 5.13 -3.23
CA LEU A 189 -3.52 5.19 -2.06
C LEU A 189 -3.62 3.79 -1.48
N THR A 190 -3.28 3.62 -0.20
CA THR A 190 -3.19 2.31 0.44
C THR A 190 -4.17 2.18 1.60
N ASP A 191 -4.73 0.99 1.76
CA ASP A 191 -5.53 0.59 2.90
C ASP A 191 -4.99 -0.71 3.51
N THR A 192 -5.34 -0.97 4.77
CA THR A 192 -4.90 -2.16 5.49
C THR A 192 -5.96 -3.23 5.45
N CYS A 193 -5.63 -4.40 4.91
CA CYS A 193 -6.59 -5.48 4.73
C CYS A 193 -6.04 -6.84 5.18
N GLY A 194 -6.93 -7.70 5.67
CA GLY A 194 -6.65 -9.11 5.92
C GLY A 194 -6.48 -9.89 4.61
N ARG A 195 -5.81 -11.03 4.71
CA ARG A 195 -5.60 -11.92 3.55
C ARG A 195 -6.19 -13.30 3.84
N ALA A 196 -6.80 -13.90 2.81
CA ALA A 196 -7.25 -15.29 2.88
C ALA A 196 -6.08 -16.22 3.26
N PHE A 197 -6.37 -17.22 4.10
CA PHE A 197 -5.43 -18.28 4.53
C PHE A 197 -4.20 -17.80 5.32
N ARG A 198 -4.09 -16.53 5.67
CA ARG A 198 -2.96 -15.97 6.44
C ARG A 198 -3.45 -15.14 7.62
N ARG A 199 -2.72 -15.20 8.71
CA ARG A 199 -2.92 -14.29 9.85
C ARG A 199 -2.21 -12.97 9.60
N GLY A 200 -2.72 -11.90 10.21
CA GLY A 200 -2.21 -10.54 10.11
C GLY A 200 -2.76 -9.81 8.90
N GLN A 201 -2.64 -8.51 8.96
CA GLN A 201 -3.03 -7.56 7.92
C GLN A 201 -1.79 -7.11 7.15
N THR A 202 -1.99 -6.52 5.98
CA THR A 202 -0.95 -5.87 5.20
C THR A 202 -1.56 -4.72 4.41
N GLY A 203 -0.76 -3.75 4.00
CA GLY A 203 -1.20 -2.72 3.09
C GLY A 203 -1.52 -3.31 1.71
N HIS A 204 -2.58 -2.81 1.11
CA HIS A 204 -3.01 -3.09 -0.26
C HIS A 204 -3.21 -1.78 -0.99
N ALA A 205 -2.88 -1.74 -2.26
CA ALA A 205 -3.20 -0.60 -3.11
C ALA A 205 -4.70 -0.62 -3.42
N ILE A 206 -5.38 0.49 -3.15
CA ILE A 206 -6.80 0.66 -3.48
C ILE A 206 -7.01 1.65 -4.62
N GLY A 207 -6.02 2.51 -4.90
CA GLY A 207 -5.98 3.44 -6.02
C GLY A 207 -4.54 3.83 -6.33
N TRP A 208 -4.24 4.15 -7.58
CA TRP A 208 -2.91 4.56 -8.03
C TRP A 208 -2.99 5.52 -9.20
N SER A 209 -1.91 6.27 -9.40
CA SER A 209 -1.77 7.19 -10.54
C SER A 209 -0.31 7.36 -10.95
N GLY A 210 -0.06 7.55 -12.25
CA GLY A 210 1.26 7.73 -12.84
C GLY A 210 2.07 6.44 -12.99
N MET A 211 1.46 5.28 -12.74
CA MET A 211 2.07 3.95 -12.87
C MET A 211 1.01 2.90 -13.21
N THR A 212 1.43 1.70 -13.62
CA THR A 212 0.57 0.53 -13.71
C THR A 212 0.66 -0.30 -12.42
N ALA A 213 -0.46 -0.94 -12.02
CA ALA A 213 -0.53 -1.71 -10.78
C ALA A 213 0.17 -3.07 -10.87
N ILE A 214 0.15 -3.66 -12.05
CA ILE A 214 0.73 -4.96 -12.35
C ILE A 214 1.93 -4.77 -13.26
N ARG A 215 3.03 -5.44 -12.92
CA ARG A 215 4.17 -5.65 -13.80
C ARG A 215 3.99 -6.98 -14.53
N ASP A 216 4.04 -6.94 -15.85
CA ASP A 216 3.80 -8.11 -16.69
C ASP A 216 5.13 -8.67 -17.21
N PHE A 217 5.44 -9.91 -16.83
CA PHE A 217 6.62 -10.64 -17.25
C PHE A 217 6.34 -11.68 -18.33
N ARG A 218 5.10 -11.76 -18.82
CA ARG A 218 4.75 -12.71 -19.89
C ARG A 218 5.50 -12.38 -21.16
N GLY A 219 6.16 -13.38 -21.74
CA GLY A 219 7.07 -13.24 -22.88
C GLY A 219 8.53 -12.99 -22.50
N ASP A 220 8.83 -12.67 -21.24
CA ASP A 220 10.20 -12.66 -20.75
C ASP A 220 10.73 -14.09 -20.56
N HIS A 221 12.01 -14.24 -20.33
CA HIS A 221 12.65 -15.54 -20.18
C HIS A 221 13.33 -15.66 -18.82
N ASP A 222 13.30 -16.87 -18.24
CA ASP A 222 14.06 -17.19 -17.05
C ASP A 222 15.58 -17.31 -17.35
N LEU A 223 16.39 -17.55 -16.31
CA LEU A 223 17.84 -17.68 -16.45
C LEU A 223 18.30 -18.87 -17.33
N PHE A 224 17.40 -19.81 -17.63
CA PHE A 224 17.65 -20.96 -18.48
C PHE A 224 17.08 -20.79 -19.89
N GLY A 225 16.42 -19.64 -20.18
CA GLY A 225 15.84 -19.32 -21.47
C GLY A 225 14.42 -19.86 -21.65
N HIS A 226 13.71 -20.30 -20.59
CA HIS A 226 12.31 -20.67 -20.68
C HIS A 226 11.42 -19.44 -20.64
N GLU A 227 10.47 -19.34 -21.54
CA GLU A 227 9.51 -18.23 -21.60
C GLU A 227 8.55 -18.27 -20.41
N LEU A 228 8.35 -17.11 -19.78
CA LEU A 228 7.35 -16.90 -18.72
C LEU A 228 5.96 -16.69 -19.34
N LEU A 229 5.05 -17.62 -19.11
CA LEU A 229 3.75 -17.62 -19.77
C LEU A 229 2.62 -16.97 -18.95
N ILE A 230 2.77 -16.92 -17.61
CA ILE A 230 1.71 -16.51 -16.69
C ILE A 230 2.18 -15.57 -15.57
N THR A 231 3.44 -15.17 -15.59
CA THR A 231 4.04 -14.43 -14.47
C THR A 231 3.65 -12.97 -14.53
N GLU A 232 2.89 -12.54 -13.54
CA GLU A 232 2.51 -11.16 -13.27
C GLU A 232 2.80 -10.83 -11.81
N GLU A 233 3.25 -9.62 -11.52
CA GLU A 233 3.63 -9.16 -10.19
C GLU A 233 2.75 -7.97 -9.80
N ALA A 234 2.09 -8.05 -8.65
CA ALA A 234 1.22 -7.00 -8.12
C ALA A 234 2.06 -5.91 -7.43
N VAL A 235 2.88 -5.20 -8.22
CA VAL A 235 3.85 -4.21 -7.69
C VAL A 235 3.20 -3.10 -6.87
N ALA A 236 1.98 -2.69 -7.20
CA ALA A 236 1.27 -1.71 -6.39
C ALA A 236 1.00 -2.23 -4.97
N ASP A 237 0.60 -3.50 -4.83
CA ASP A 237 0.38 -4.12 -3.52
C ASP A 237 1.69 -4.36 -2.75
N GLU A 238 2.77 -4.73 -3.43
CA GLU A 238 4.07 -4.91 -2.81
C GLU A 238 4.59 -3.61 -2.20
N ILE A 239 4.49 -2.51 -2.95
CA ILE A 239 4.88 -1.17 -2.50
C ILE A 239 3.95 -0.71 -1.38
N ALA A 240 2.63 -0.89 -1.52
CA ALA A 240 1.65 -0.57 -0.48
C ALA A 240 1.91 -1.35 0.82
N GLY A 241 2.23 -2.65 0.71
CA GLY A 241 2.59 -3.49 1.85
C GLY A 241 3.85 -3.02 2.57
N PHE A 242 4.88 -2.61 1.82
CA PHE A 242 6.08 -2.05 2.43
C PHE A 242 5.84 -0.65 3.02
N ALA A 243 5.06 0.20 2.36
CA ALA A 243 4.64 1.49 2.93
C ALA A 243 3.93 1.30 4.27
N ASN A 244 2.98 0.37 4.34
CA ASN A 244 2.25 0.04 5.56
C ASN A 244 3.19 -0.43 6.70
N PHE A 245 4.23 -1.22 6.40
CA PHE A 245 5.25 -1.61 7.38
C PHE A 245 5.99 -0.39 7.96
N VAL A 246 6.28 0.61 7.15
CA VAL A 246 6.92 1.87 7.58
C VAL A 246 5.95 2.74 8.36
N MET A 247 4.72 2.91 7.88
CA MET A 247 3.65 3.67 8.54
C MET A 247 3.32 3.09 9.91
N GLY A 248 3.20 1.76 9.99
CA GLY A 248 2.71 1.02 11.16
C GLY A 248 1.20 1.18 11.36
N GLU A 249 0.66 0.41 12.29
CA GLU A 249 -0.79 0.31 12.56
C GLU A 249 -1.22 1.06 13.83
N SER A 250 -0.37 1.86 14.41
CA SER A 250 -0.65 2.52 15.68
C SER A 250 -0.45 4.04 15.61
N ASN A 251 0.09 4.62 16.64
CA ASN A 251 0.26 6.06 16.82
C ASN A 251 1.61 6.62 16.34
N LYS A 252 2.24 6.00 15.34
CA LYS A 252 3.54 6.48 14.84
C LYS A 252 3.49 7.88 14.17
N GLY A 253 2.31 8.27 13.65
CA GLY A 253 2.15 9.57 13.00
C GLY A 253 2.87 9.69 11.65
N VAL A 254 3.05 8.57 10.94
CA VAL A 254 3.69 8.51 9.61
C VAL A 254 2.67 8.01 8.59
N PRO A 255 1.73 8.85 8.12
CA PRO A 255 0.63 8.40 7.26
C PRO A 255 0.98 8.39 5.76
N ALA A 256 2.20 8.76 5.41
CA ALA A 256 2.69 8.74 4.03
C ALA A 256 4.15 8.28 3.95
N VAL A 257 4.51 7.61 2.87
CA VAL A 257 5.86 7.07 2.61
C VAL A 257 6.23 7.34 1.17
N VAL A 258 7.47 7.78 0.95
CA VAL A 258 8.04 7.99 -0.38
C VAL A 258 9.06 6.91 -0.69
N PHE A 259 8.93 6.29 -1.86
CA PHE A 259 9.93 5.40 -2.45
C PHE A 259 10.64 6.13 -3.57
N ARG A 260 11.95 6.16 -3.51
CA ARG A 260 12.82 6.86 -4.47
C ARG A 260 13.77 5.88 -5.14
N ASN A 261 14.17 6.19 -6.36
CA ASN A 261 15.03 5.35 -7.20
C ASN A 261 14.37 4.00 -7.57
N MET A 262 13.05 3.96 -7.61
CA MET A 262 12.31 2.81 -8.16
C MET A 262 12.34 2.87 -9.69
N GLU A 263 12.72 1.76 -10.31
CA GLU A 263 12.62 1.62 -11.77
C GLU A 263 11.17 1.77 -12.25
N SER A 264 11.00 2.21 -13.49
CA SER A 264 9.70 2.11 -14.16
C SER A 264 9.54 0.70 -14.75
N TRP A 265 8.30 0.23 -14.85
CA TRP A 265 7.96 -1.06 -15.44
C TRP A 265 6.83 -0.90 -16.45
N SER A 266 6.70 -1.90 -17.33
CA SER A 266 5.54 -2.05 -18.21
C SER A 266 4.56 -3.05 -17.60
N GLY A 267 3.27 -2.87 -17.90
CA GLY A 267 2.25 -3.76 -17.38
C GLY A 267 0.84 -3.20 -17.62
N HIS A 268 -0.07 -3.51 -16.72
CA HIS A 268 -1.48 -3.10 -16.81
C HIS A 268 -2.09 -2.80 -15.43
N ASP A 269 -3.33 -2.30 -15.44
CA ASP A 269 -4.04 -1.84 -14.24
C ASP A 269 -5.12 -2.82 -13.72
N MET A 270 -5.15 -4.04 -14.23
CA MET A 270 -6.12 -5.06 -13.82
C MET A 270 -5.70 -5.74 -12.51
N LEU A 271 -5.75 -5.00 -11.39
CA LEU A 271 -5.40 -5.52 -10.07
C LEU A 271 -6.52 -6.44 -9.51
N TYR A 272 -7.76 -6.21 -9.89
CA TYR A 272 -8.91 -7.00 -9.45
C TYR A 272 -9.35 -7.98 -10.53
N PHE A 273 -9.63 -9.22 -10.13
CA PHE A 273 -10.21 -10.20 -11.04
C PHE A 273 -11.58 -9.73 -11.55
N LYS A 274 -11.86 -10.02 -12.81
CA LYS A 274 -13.23 -9.99 -13.30
C LYS A 274 -14.06 -11.05 -12.57
N GLU A 275 -15.37 -10.81 -12.46
CA GLU A 275 -16.24 -11.73 -11.73
C GLU A 275 -16.17 -13.17 -12.23
N SER A 276 -15.97 -13.36 -13.54
CA SER A 276 -15.83 -14.67 -14.18
C SER A 276 -14.48 -15.36 -13.93
N GLU A 277 -13.49 -14.65 -13.40
CA GLU A 277 -12.11 -15.13 -13.19
C GLU A 277 -11.84 -15.43 -11.71
N ASP A 278 -12.69 -14.90 -10.80
CA ASP A 278 -12.54 -15.08 -9.35
C ASP A 278 -13.05 -16.46 -8.89
N ILE A 279 -12.16 -17.45 -8.93
CA ILE A 279 -12.47 -18.82 -8.51
C ILE A 279 -12.82 -18.95 -7.02
N ILE A 280 -12.36 -18.02 -6.16
CA ILE A 280 -12.69 -18.03 -4.73
C ILE A 280 -14.14 -17.57 -4.55
N LYS A 281 -14.54 -16.50 -5.21
CA LYS A 281 -15.92 -16.02 -5.21
C LYS A 281 -16.87 -17.08 -5.77
N GLU A 282 -16.48 -17.72 -6.88
CA GLU A 282 -17.23 -18.83 -7.47
C GLU A 282 -17.43 -20.00 -6.48
N ALA A 283 -16.37 -20.36 -5.74
CA ALA A 283 -16.46 -21.41 -4.74
C ALA A 283 -17.37 -21.03 -3.56
N LEU A 284 -17.36 -19.77 -3.13
CA LEU A 284 -18.24 -19.26 -2.08
C LEU A 284 -19.72 -19.27 -2.53
N LYS A 285 -20.00 -18.85 -3.77
CA LYS A 285 -21.35 -18.94 -4.37
C LYS A 285 -21.87 -20.37 -4.38
N LYS A 286 -21.08 -21.35 -4.83
CA LYS A 286 -21.46 -22.76 -4.87
C LYS A 286 -21.80 -23.35 -3.48
N ARG A 287 -21.26 -22.78 -2.42
CA ARG A 287 -21.55 -23.21 -1.03
C ARG A 287 -22.68 -22.42 -0.37
N GLY A 288 -23.32 -21.49 -1.07
CA GLY A 288 -24.41 -20.66 -0.54
C GLY A 288 -23.96 -19.59 0.43
N TYR A 289 -22.68 -19.22 0.44
CA TYR A 289 -22.17 -18.13 1.27
C TYR A 289 -22.33 -16.75 0.61
N VAL A 290 -22.60 -16.69 -0.67
CA VAL A 290 -22.81 -15.45 -1.44
C VAL A 290 -24.18 -15.55 -2.10
N SER A 291 -25.01 -14.53 -1.93
CA SER A 291 -26.28 -14.41 -2.67
C SER A 291 -26.00 -14.24 -4.16
N ILE A 292 -26.79 -14.91 -4.99
CA ILE A 292 -26.73 -14.81 -6.44
C ILE A 292 -27.20 -13.43 -6.89
#